data_f9082b022851a2b5e119f2d02dee1ed2
#
_entry.id   f9082b022851a2b5e119f2d02dee1ed2
#
_cell.length_a   1.000
_cell.length_b   1.000
_cell.length_c   1.000
_cell.angle_alpha   90.00
_cell.angle_beta   90.00
_cell.angle_gamma   90.00
#
_symmetry.space_group_name_H-M   'P 1'
#
loop_
_entity.id
_entity.type
_entity.pdbx_description
1 polymer ?
#
loop_
_entity_poly.entity_id
_entity_poly.type
_entity_poly.pdbx_seq_one_letter_code
_entity_poly.pdbx_strand_id
1 'polypeptide(L)'
;MKKFFCFICLAYLSFPMKAQEALSLDSCRALAISNNKELLISQEKINAAHYQRKAAFTNYLPNISASGGYMRSQKELSILSDAQKGALSGLGTSLSGPLQQAAQVIAQLHPELAGQLPALGQSLVGALDGAGQSLVDAFRTDTRNMYAGALTLTQPLYMGGKIRAYNKITKYAEELARQQHNTGMQEVILSTDQAYWQVVSLAHKKKLAEGYLKLLQKLDSDVDKMIAEGVATKADGLSIKVKVNEAEMTLTKVTDGLSLARMLLCQLCGLDLSTPVMLTDEQKEDLAPTTPENGAIDINNVYATRPEVRSLELATQIYKQKVNVTRSEYLPSIALMGSYMATNPSVFNSFEKKFKGMWNVGVMVSVPIWHWGEGFYKVKAAKSEARIAQYQLDDAKEKICLLYTSPSPR
;
A
#
# COMPACT_ATOMS: atom_id res chain seq x y z
N MET A 1 -62.19 -21.07 5.21
CA MET A 1 -60.78 -20.71 5.12
C MET A 1 -60.09 -21.08 3.78
N LYS A 2 -60.76 -21.53 2.75
CA LYS A 2 -60.16 -21.88 1.42
C LYS A 2 -60.30 -20.79 0.34
N LYS A 3 -61.01 -19.68 0.59
CA LYS A 3 -61.17 -18.58 -0.38
C LYS A 3 -60.30 -17.34 -0.12
N PHE A 4 -59.55 -17.30 0.99
CA PHE A 4 -58.64 -16.20 1.32
C PHE A 4 -57.22 -16.43 0.84
N PHE A 5 -56.87 -17.69 0.52
CA PHE A 5 -55.49 -18.04 0.06
C PHE A 5 -55.28 -17.78 -1.45
N CYS A 6 -56.32 -17.64 -2.23
CA CYS A 6 -56.23 -17.41 -3.68
C CYS A 6 -56.03 -15.93 -4.03
N PHE A 7 -56.33 -14.98 -3.11
CA PHE A 7 -56.18 -13.55 -3.36
C PHE A 7 -54.75 -13.02 -3.04
N ILE A 8 -54.02 -13.74 -2.19
CA ILE A 8 -52.63 -13.39 -1.84
C ILE A 8 -51.63 -13.84 -2.93
N CYS A 9 -51.93 -14.88 -3.70
CA CYS A 9 -51.05 -15.31 -4.81
C CYS A 9 -51.17 -14.43 -6.07
N LEU A 10 -52.26 -13.66 -6.25
CA LEU A 10 -52.39 -12.76 -7.42
C LEU A 10 -51.72 -11.38 -7.22
N ALA A 11 -51.40 -11.01 -5.98
CA ALA A 11 -50.76 -9.72 -5.68
C ALA A 11 -49.23 -9.75 -5.84
N TYR A 12 -48.60 -10.93 -6.02
CA TYR A 12 -47.16 -11.06 -6.19
C TYR A 12 -46.66 -11.09 -7.63
N LEU A 13 -47.56 -10.96 -8.64
CA LEU A 13 -47.17 -11.01 -10.06
C LEU A 13 -47.18 -9.63 -10.76
N SER A 14 -47.26 -8.54 -10.01
CA SER A 14 -46.95 -7.21 -10.55
C SER A 14 -45.46 -6.86 -10.29
N PHE A 15 -44.51 -7.62 -10.86
CA PHE A 15 -43.23 -7.06 -11.17
C PHE A 15 -43.45 -5.89 -12.13
N PRO A 16 -43.11 -4.65 -11.79
CA PRO A 16 -43.12 -3.60 -12.77
C PRO A 16 -42.08 -4.04 -13.84
N MET A 17 -42.56 -4.41 -15.01
CA MET A 17 -41.73 -4.40 -16.21
C MET A 17 -41.24 -2.95 -16.32
N LYS A 18 -40.02 -2.67 -15.83
CA LYS A 18 -39.35 -1.41 -16.14
C LYS A 18 -39.26 -1.38 -17.65
N ALA A 19 -40.12 -0.56 -18.26
CA ALA A 19 -39.92 -0.17 -19.64
C ALA A 19 -38.48 0.23 -19.77
N GLN A 20 -37.78 -0.36 -20.72
CA GLN A 20 -36.37 -0.13 -20.97
C GLN A 20 -36.24 1.32 -21.46
N GLU A 21 -36.02 2.24 -20.51
CA GLU A 21 -35.86 3.67 -20.77
C GLU A 21 -34.60 3.86 -21.62
N ALA A 22 -34.77 4.46 -22.78
CA ALA A 22 -33.65 4.73 -23.67
C ALA A 22 -32.65 5.65 -22.93
N LEU A 23 -31.41 5.23 -22.84
CA LEU A 23 -30.37 5.99 -22.14
C LEU A 23 -29.93 7.20 -22.97
N SER A 24 -29.97 8.39 -22.35
CA SER A 24 -29.37 9.60 -22.91
C SER A 24 -27.86 9.65 -22.63
N LEU A 25 -27.13 10.50 -23.38
CA LEU A 25 -25.71 10.74 -23.16
C LEU A 25 -25.42 11.14 -21.71
N ASP A 26 -26.23 12.06 -21.14
CA ASP A 26 -26.05 12.53 -19.77
C ASP A 26 -26.35 11.43 -18.72
N SER A 27 -27.33 10.55 -19.00
CA SER A 27 -27.59 9.39 -18.17
C SER A 27 -26.39 8.41 -18.19
N CYS A 28 -25.81 8.17 -19.36
CA CYS A 28 -24.59 7.33 -19.48
C CYS A 28 -23.40 7.92 -18.73
N ARG A 29 -23.17 9.24 -18.82
CA ARG A 29 -22.15 9.95 -18.06
C ARG A 29 -22.36 9.81 -16.55
N ALA A 30 -23.60 10.03 -16.07
CA ALA A 30 -23.94 9.89 -14.66
C ALA A 30 -23.70 8.47 -14.12
N LEU A 31 -24.12 7.45 -14.89
CA LEU A 31 -23.86 6.05 -14.56
C LEU A 31 -22.36 5.73 -14.56
N ALA A 32 -21.61 6.22 -15.54
CA ALA A 32 -20.17 6.02 -15.61
C ALA A 32 -19.46 6.67 -14.40
N ILE A 33 -19.80 7.90 -14.02
CA ILE A 33 -19.22 8.57 -12.86
C ILE A 33 -19.52 7.81 -11.57
N SER A 34 -20.71 7.24 -11.41
CA SER A 34 -21.10 6.55 -10.17
C SER A 34 -20.60 5.11 -10.07
N ASN A 35 -20.49 4.39 -11.19
CA ASN A 35 -20.30 2.94 -11.17
C ASN A 35 -19.00 2.47 -11.83
N ASN A 36 -18.28 3.34 -12.55
CA ASN A 36 -17.06 2.96 -13.24
C ASN A 36 -16.00 2.46 -12.26
N LYS A 37 -15.46 1.27 -12.52
CA LYS A 37 -14.47 0.60 -11.67
C LYS A 37 -13.17 1.41 -11.50
N GLU A 38 -12.73 2.11 -12.54
CA GLU A 38 -11.51 2.93 -12.47
C GLU A 38 -11.68 4.12 -11.53
N LEU A 39 -12.87 4.75 -11.53
CA LEU A 39 -13.19 5.84 -10.60
C LEU A 39 -13.31 5.34 -9.17
N LEU A 40 -13.94 4.19 -8.95
CA LEU A 40 -14.00 3.56 -7.63
C LEU A 40 -12.60 3.23 -7.11
N ILE A 41 -11.72 2.66 -7.96
CA ILE A 41 -10.32 2.40 -7.60
C ILE A 41 -9.59 3.70 -7.27
N SER A 42 -9.77 4.76 -8.05
CA SER A 42 -9.11 6.05 -7.79
C SER A 42 -9.64 6.71 -6.52
N GLN A 43 -10.91 6.54 -6.16
CA GLN A 43 -11.46 6.97 -4.89
C GLN A 43 -10.83 6.22 -3.70
N GLU A 44 -10.62 4.90 -3.83
CA GLU A 44 -9.93 4.13 -2.79
C GLU A 44 -8.44 4.53 -2.67
N LYS A 45 -7.79 4.96 -3.75
CA LYS A 45 -6.44 5.55 -3.68
C LYS A 45 -6.41 6.85 -2.87
N ILE A 46 -7.45 7.69 -2.96
CA ILE A 46 -7.59 8.88 -2.10
C ILE A 46 -7.73 8.47 -0.65
N ASN A 47 -8.59 7.49 -0.34
CA ASN A 47 -8.77 6.96 1.01
C ASN A 47 -7.46 6.40 1.58
N ALA A 48 -6.72 5.63 0.78
CA ALA A 48 -5.41 5.10 1.16
C ALA A 48 -4.41 6.23 1.47
N ALA A 49 -4.31 7.25 0.62
CA ALA A 49 -3.44 8.40 0.83
C ALA A 49 -3.83 9.21 2.08
N HIS A 50 -5.15 9.36 2.34
CA HIS A 50 -5.66 9.99 3.54
C HIS A 50 -5.22 9.24 4.82
N TYR A 51 -5.35 7.91 4.86
CA TYR A 51 -4.89 7.12 6.00
C TYR A 51 -3.36 7.12 6.14
N GLN A 52 -2.62 7.11 5.03
CA GLN A 52 -1.16 7.28 5.05
C GLN A 52 -0.74 8.63 5.65
N ARG A 53 -1.47 9.72 5.33
CA ARG A 53 -1.25 11.02 5.97
C ARG A 53 -1.54 10.99 7.47
N LYS A 54 -2.63 10.33 7.91
CA LYS A 54 -2.90 10.12 9.34
C LYS A 54 -1.80 9.31 10.01
N ALA A 55 -1.35 8.21 9.37
CA ALA A 55 -0.24 7.42 9.86
C ALA A 55 1.08 8.21 9.93
N ALA A 56 1.35 9.09 8.95
CA ALA A 56 2.52 9.97 8.99
C ALA A 56 2.49 10.94 10.18
N PHE A 57 1.31 11.42 10.56
CA PHE A 57 1.14 12.28 11.73
C PHE A 57 1.49 11.55 13.04
N THR A 58 1.23 10.23 13.14
CA THR A 58 1.56 9.46 14.35
C THR A 58 3.07 9.41 14.64
N ASN A 59 3.93 9.71 13.65
CA ASN A 59 5.36 9.84 13.88
C ASN A 59 5.75 11.01 14.83
N TYR A 60 4.83 11.92 15.13
CA TYR A 60 5.02 12.93 16.18
C TYR A 60 4.72 12.39 17.58
N LEU A 61 4.00 11.29 17.69
CA LEU A 61 3.53 10.72 18.95
C LEU A 61 4.55 9.72 19.52
N PRO A 62 4.50 9.43 20.83
CA PRO A 62 5.33 8.39 21.41
C PRO A 62 4.98 7.03 20.85
N ASN A 63 5.99 6.26 20.51
CA ASN A 63 5.86 4.86 20.17
C ASN A 63 6.06 4.01 21.45
N ILE A 64 5.07 3.19 21.80
CA ILE A 64 5.13 2.27 22.90
C ILE A 64 5.13 0.86 22.34
N SER A 65 6.15 0.08 22.68
CA SER A 65 6.25 -1.31 22.28
C SER A 65 6.50 -2.21 23.48
N ALA A 66 5.93 -3.42 23.44
CA ALA A 66 6.18 -4.47 24.42
C ALA A 66 6.87 -5.64 23.74
N SER A 67 7.89 -6.17 24.38
CA SER A 67 8.58 -7.37 23.92
C SER A 67 8.73 -8.35 25.08
N GLY A 68 8.69 -9.64 24.79
CA GLY A 68 8.90 -10.69 25.77
C GLY A 68 9.64 -11.86 25.14
N GLY A 69 10.44 -12.53 25.94
CA GLY A 69 11.22 -13.67 25.49
C GLY A 69 11.43 -14.69 26.59
N TYR A 70 11.54 -15.93 26.18
CA TYR A 70 12.00 -17.05 27.00
C TYR A 70 13.24 -17.62 26.34
N MET A 71 14.27 -17.84 27.14
CA MET A 71 15.51 -18.45 26.70
C MET A 71 15.89 -19.59 27.65
N ARG A 72 16.24 -20.72 27.07
CA ARG A 72 16.80 -21.86 27.83
C ARG A 72 18.25 -22.04 27.40
N SER A 73 19.14 -21.95 28.41
CA SER A 73 20.59 -22.14 28.22
C SER A 73 21.01 -23.55 28.66
N GLN A 74 22.02 -24.10 28.01
CA GLN A 74 22.55 -25.43 28.38
C GLN A 74 23.27 -25.42 29.75
N LYS A 75 23.93 -24.31 30.07
CA LYS A 75 24.68 -24.11 31.32
C LYS A 75 24.14 -22.91 32.08
N GLU A 76 24.32 -22.94 33.39
CA GLU A 76 24.05 -21.79 34.26
C GLU A 76 25.05 -20.66 34.00
N LEU A 77 24.57 -19.43 34.00
CA LEU A 77 25.45 -18.25 34.03
C LEU A 77 25.92 -18.10 35.49
N SER A 78 27.22 -18.21 35.70
CA SER A 78 27.81 -18.07 37.03
C SER A 78 28.56 -16.74 37.12
N ILE A 79 28.38 -16.01 38.20
CA ILE A 79 29.12 -14.78 38.52
C ILE A 79 30.55 -15.14 38.90
N LEU A 80 30.74 -16.31 39.57
CA LEU A 80 32.07 -16.79 39.94
C LEU A 80 32.62 -17.70 38.85
N SER A 81 33.89 -17.53 38.49
CA SER A 81 34.62 -18.46 37.64
C SER A 81 34.83 -19.81 38.38
N ASP A 82 35.06 -20.88 37.62
CA ASP A 82 35.26 -22.19 38.20
C ASP A 82 36.53 -22.23 39.11
N ALA A 83 37.55 -21.46 38.82
CA ALA A 83 38.74 -21.27 39.65
C ALA A 83 38.38 -20.57 40.98
N GLN A 84 37.54 -19.53 40.95
CA GLN A 84 37.06 -18.85 42.17
C GLN A 84 36.18 -19.72 43.02
N LYS A 85 35.30 -20.53 42.42
CA LYS A 85 34.49 -21.51 43.14
C LYS A 85 35.36 -22.54 43.85
N GLY A 86 36.39 -23.11 43.15
CA GLY A 86 37.34 -24.02 43.71
C GLY A 86 38.15 -23.43 44.87
N ALA A 87 38.61 -22.17 44.70
CA ALA A 87 39.31 -21.47 45.75
C ALA A 87 38.45 -21.21 47.00
N LEU A 88 37.18 -20.84 46.82
CA LEU A 88 36.24 -20.61 47.93
C LEU A 88 35.85 -21.90 48.64
N SER A 89 35.49 -22.96 47.87
CA SER A 89 35.06 -24.24 48.47
C SER A 89 36.22 -25.01 49.12
N GLY A 90 37.47 -24.73 48.75
CA GLY A 90 38.67 -25.33 49.32
C GLY A 90 39.45 -24.42 50.29
N LEU A 91 38.82 -23.37 50.80
CA LEU A 91 39.46 -22.40 51.71
C LEU A 91 40.07 -23.06 52.94
N GLY A 92 39.35 -23.95 53.61
CA GLY A 92 39.82 -24.71 54.75
C GLY A 92 40.90 -25.71 54.37
N THR A 93 40.71 -26.41 53.26
CA THR A 93 41.67 -27.38 52.72
C THR A 93 43.01 -26.70 52.35
N SER A 94 42.96 -25.47 51.75
CA SER A 94 44.15 -24.74 51.43
C SER A 94 44.97 -24.24 52.65
N LEU A 95 44.30 -24.04 53.77
CA LEU A 95 44.87 -23.67 55.04
C LEU A 95 45.24 -24.87 55.90
N SER A 96 44.91 -26.08 55.51
CA SER A 96 45.20 -27.33 56.31
C SER A 96 46.69 -27.52 56.57
N GLY A 97 47.57 -27.28 55.62
CA GLY A 97 49.02 -27.37 55.79
C GLY A 97 49.57 -26.39 56.84
N PRO A 98 49.33 -25.08 56.71
CA PRO A 98 49.71 -24.10 57.72
C PRO A 98 49.10 -24.38 59.10
N LEU A 99 47.85 -24.84 59.20
CA LEU A 99 47.22 -25.20 60.47
C LEU A 99 47.86 -26.40 61.10
N GLN A 100 48.22 -27.41 60.31
CA GLN A 100 48.95 -28.58 60.82
C GLN A 100 50.33 -28.22 61.33
N GLN A 101 51.06 -27.37 60.66
CA GLN A 101 52.36 -26.86 61.12
C GLN A 101 52.25 -26.07 62.42
N ALA A 102 51.22 -25.18 62.48
CA ALA A 102 50.93 -24.47 63.74
C ALA A 102 50.56 -25.38 64.87
N ALA A 103 49.72 -26.41 64.61
CA ALA A 103 49.38 -27.42 65.61
C ALA A 103 50.57 -28.22 66.11
N GLN A 104 51.56 -28.57 65.22
CA GLN A 104 52.78 -29.23 65.60
C GLN A 104 53.66 -28.35 66.51
N VAL A 105 53.81 -27.06 66.20
CA VAL A 105 54.55 -26.14 67.07
C VAL A 105 53.89 -25.98 68.43
N ILE A 106 52.55 -25.85 68.46
CA ILE A 106 51.79 -25.72 69.73
C ILE A 106 51.90 -27.03 70.54
N ALA A 107 51.85 -28.21 69.94
CA ALA A 107 52.00 -29.50 70.60
C ALA A 107 53.41 -29.70 71.20
N GLN A 108 54.41 -29.10 70.59
CA GLN A 108 55.80 -29.11 71.16
C GLN A 108 55.93 -28.20 72.40
N LEU A 109 55.20 -27.06 72.38
CA LEU A 109 55.20 -26.11 73.50
C LEU A 109 54.27 -26.52 74.67
N HIS A 110 53.17 -27.18 74.33
CA HIS A 110 52.09 -27.59 75.27
C HIS A 110 51.64 -29.02 74.97
N PRO A 111 52.37 -30.05 75.50
CA PRO A 111 52.08 -31.48 75.26
C PRO A 111 50.69 -31.95 75.73
N GLU A 112 50.14 -31.30 76.74
CA GLU A 112 48.78 -31.56 77.26
C GLU A 112 47.68 -31.31 76.25
N LEU A 113 47.93 -30.47 75.23
CA LEU A 113 46.97 -30.10 74.14
C LEU A 113 47.15 -30.95 72.87
N ALA A 114 48.20 -31.76 72.78
CA ALA A 114 48.59 -32.51 71.58
C ALA A 114 47.47 -33.45 71.07
N GLY A 115 46.62 -34.01 71.98
CA GLY A 115 45.52 -34.89 71.60
C GLY A 115 44.28 -34.19 71.09
N GLN A 116 44.11 -32.87 71.33
CA GLN A 116 42.93 -32.12 70.95
C GLN A 116 43.15 -31.26 69.71
N LEU A 117 44.38 -30.86 69.42
CA LEU A 117 44.79 -30.00 68.33
C LEU A 117 44.41 -30.57 66.95
N PRO A 118 44.58 -31.87 66.64
CA PRO A 118 44.19 -32.38 65.29
C PRO A 118 42.69 -32.33 65.05
N ALA A 119 41.90 -32.61 66.07
CA ALA A 119 40.42 -32.55 65.99
C ALA A 119 39.94 -31.10 65.80
N LEU A 120 40.54 -30.16 66.52
CA LEU A 120 40.28 -28.71 66.32
C LEU A 120 40.68 -28.20 64.95
N GLY A 121 41.80 -28.62 64.44
CA GLY A 121 42.29 -28.30 63.09
C GLY A 121 41.31 -28.84 62.02
N GLN A 122 40.92 -30.09 62.13
CA GLN A 122 39.92 -30.68 61.18
C GLN A 122 38.57 -29.99 61.27
N SER A 123 38.07 -29.65 62.44
CA SER A 123 36.82 -28.95 62.61
C SER A 123 36.87 -27.54 62.02
N LEU A 124 37.98 -26.80 62.10
CA LEU A 124 38.19 -25.51 61.58
C LEU A 124 38.27 -25.55 60.00
N VAL A 125 38.98 -26.53 59.44
CA VAL A 125 39.07 -26.79 58.03
C VAL A 125 37.65 -27.07 57.47
N GLY A 126 36.91 -27.98 58.13
CA GLY A 126 35.56 -28.26 57.67
C GLY A 126 34.58 -27.08 57.80
N ALA A 127 34.74 -26.28 58.86
CA ALA A 127 33.92 -25.05 59.02
C ALA A 127 34.27 -24.00 57.94
N LEU A 128 35.53 -23.80 57.56
CA LEU A 128 35.96 -22.89 56.50
C LEU A 128 35.53 -23.38 55.13
N ASP A 129 35.67 -24.68 54.83
CA ASP A 129 35.22 -25.25 53.56
C ASP A 129 33.67 -25.18 53.47
N GLY A 130 32.97 -25.43 54.54
CA GLY A 130 31.50 -25.28 54.62
C GLY A 130 31.05 -23.82 54.43
N ALA A 131 31.75 -22.87 55.02
CA ALA A 131 31.47 -21.46 54.84
C ALA A 131 31.76 -21.02 53.38
N GLY A 132 32.89 -21.49 52.81
CA GLY A 132 33.23 -21.26 51.41
C GLY A 132 32.23 -21.84 50.43
N GLN A 133 31.76 -23.08 50.69
CA GLN A 133 30.72 -23.70 49.87
C GLN A 133 29.37 -22.95 50.02
N SER A 134 29.02 -22.52 51.23
CA SER A 134 27.81 -21.71 51.46
C SER A 134 27.84 -20.38 50.66
N LEU A 135 29.02 -19.76 50.56
CA LEU A 135 29.22 -18.58 49.71
C LEU A 135 29.04 -18.93 48.24
N VAL A 136 29.65 -20.01 47.73
CA VAL A 136 29.47 -20.46 46.35
C VAL A 136 28.00 -20.73 46.05
N ASP A 137 27.29 -21.39 46.98
CA ASP A 137 25.87 -21.68 46.82
C ASP A 137 24.99 -20.44 46.90
N ALA A 138 25.36 -19.44 47.71
CA ALA A 138 24.67 -18.15 47.79
C ALA A 138 24.76 -17.34 46.46
N PHE A 139 25.88 -17.48 45.73
CA PHE A 139 26.06 -16.86 44.41
C PHE A 139 25.61 -17.75 43.27
N ARG A 140 25.09 -18.95 43.56
CA ARG A 140 24.58 -19.86 42.55
C ARG A 140 23.10 -19.61 42.32
N THR A 141 22.76 -19.20 41.07
CA THR A 141 21.37 -19.11 40.63
C THR A 141 21.18 -19.91 39.37
N ASP A 142 20.16 -20.75 39.33
CA ASP A 142 19.79 -21.46 38.10
C ASP A 142 19.23 -20.49 37.07
N THR A 143 20.11 -20.05 36.15
CA THR A 143 19.81 -19.16 35.05
C THR A 143 19.53 -19.90 33.74
N ARG A 144 19.33 -21.24 33.79
CA ARG A 144 19.07 -22.04 32.59
C ARG A 144 17.76 -21.66 31.93
N ASN A 145 16.76 -21.26 32.68
CA ASN A 145 15.48 -20.78 32.18
C ASN A 145 15.37 -19.27 32.51
N MET A 146 15.44 -18.43 31.47
CA MET A 146 15.34 -16.99 31.62
C MET A 146 14.09 -16.47 30.92
N TYR A 147 13.31 -15.73 31.66
CA TYR A 147 12.16 -14.99 31.14
C TYR A 147 12.49 -13.50 31.19
N ALA A 148 12.24 -12.79 30.08
CA ALA A 148 12.43 -11.36 30.01
C ALA A 148 11.20 -10.69 29.37
N GLY A 149 10.75 -9.60 29.96
CA GLY A 149 9.74 -8.74 29.38
C GLY A 149 10.21 -7.29 29.42
N ALA A 150 9.98 -6.55 28.34
CA ALA A 150 10.33 -5.14 28.27
C ALA A 150 9.19 -4.32 27.66
N LEU A 151 8.92 -3.18 28.28
CA LEU A 151 8.09 -2.10 27.75
C LEU A 151 9.02 -0.96 27.38
N THR A 152 8.99 -0.53 26.11
CA THR A 152 9.82 0.59 25.65
C THR A 152 8.92 1.71 25.11
N LEU A 153 9.26 2.94 25.49
CA LEU A 153 8.64 4.17 24.97
C LEU A 153 9.73 4.98 24.27
N THR A 154 9.45 5.38 23.03
CA THR A 154 10.34 6.27 22.28
C THR A 154 9.55 7.45 21.75
N GLN A 155 9.91 8.66 22.17
CA GLN A 155 9.32 9.90 21.71
C GLN A 155 10.35 10.71 20.93
N PRO A 156 10.22 10.85 19.59
CA PRO A 156 11.08 11.75 18.84
C PRO A 156 10.80 13.21 19.24
N LEU A 157 11.84 13.93 19.66
CA LEU A 157 11.76 15.34 19.96
C LEU A 157 12.24 16.17 18.76
N TYR A 158 13.32 15.75 18.14
CA TYR A 158 13.87 16.37 16.94
C TYR A 158 14.53 15.31 16.04
N MET A 159 14.19 15.31 14.77
CA MET A 159 14.70 14.33 13.78
C MET A 159 15.23 15.06 12.53
N GLY A 160 15.99 16.13 12.70
CA GLY A 160 16.54 16.90 11.58
C GLY A 160 15.46 17.49 10.64
N GLY A 161 14.22 17.58 11.07
CA GLY A 161 13.07 18.01 10.26
C GLY A 161 12.41 16.89 9.43
N LYS A 162 12.87 15.63 9.56
CA LYS A 162 12.36 14.47 8.79
C LYS A 162 10.85 14.30 8.91
N ILE A 163 10.32 14.28 10.14
CA ILE A 163 8.89 14.09 10.41
C ILE A 163 8.06 15.19 9.77
N ARG A 164 8.50 16.46 9.87
CA ARG A 164 7.81 17.59 9.24
C ARG A 164 7.79 17.49 7.72
N ALA A 165 8.92 17.14 7.11
CA ALA A 165 9.02 16.97 5.66
C ALA A 165 8.16 15.78 5.18
N TYR A 166 8.19 14.66 5.89
CA TYR A 166 7.38 13.48 5.58
C TYR A 166 5.88 13.76 5.67
N ASN A 167 5.42 14.48 6.70
CA ASN A 167 4.02 14.91 6.80
C ASN A 167 3.59 15.85 5.66
N LYS A 168 4.49 16.71 5.15
CA LYS A 168 4.22 17.50 3.95
C LYS A 168 4.12 16.64 2.70
N ILE A 169 4.99 15.64 2.54
CA ILE A 169 4.95 14.70 1.41
C ILE A 169 3.60 13.99 1.39
N THR A 170 3.16 13.41 2.51
CA THR A 170 1.90 12.68 2.57
C THR A 170 0.67 13.59 2.37
N LYS A 171 0.74 14.86 2.83
CA LYS A 171 -0.29 15.86 2.53
C LYS A 171 -0.38 16.14 1.03
N TYR A 172 0.75 16.38 0.36
CA TYR A 172 0.77 16.60 -1.10
C TYR A 172 0.42 15.34 -1.88
N ALA A 173 0.74 14.14 -1.36
CA ALA A 173 0.35 12.87 -1.98
C ALA A 173 -1.16 12.63 -1.92
N GLU A 174 -1.84 13.02 -0.83
CA GLU A 174 -3.30 12.96 -0.75
C GLU A 174 -3.94 13.93 -1.76
N GLU A 175 -3.44 15.15 -1.86
CA GLU A 175 -3.92 16.14 -2.83
C GLU A 175 -3.65 15.68 -4.27
N LEU A 176 -2.48 15.09 -4.54
CA LEU A 176 -2.12 14.48 -5.82
C LEU A 176 -3.11 13.37 -6.22
N ALA A 177 -3.46 12.48 -5.28
CA ALA A 177 -4.44 11.44 -5.53
C ALA A 177 -5.82 12.02 -5.91
N ARG A 178 -6.23 13.15 -5.30
CA ARG A 178 -7.47 13.86 -5.66
C ARG A 178 -7.41 14.42 -7.09
N GLN A 179 -6.28 15.03 -7.47
CA GLN A 179 -6.14 15.56 -8.83
C GLN A 179 -6.09 14.44 -9.88
N GLN A 180 -5.44 13.32 -9.58
CA GLN A 180 -5.45 12.14 -10.45
C GLN A 180 -6.86 11.55 -10.61
N HIS A 181 -7.67 11.55 -9.55
CA HIS A 181 -9.08 11.16 -9.65
C HIS A 181 -9.86 12.10 -10.56
N ASN A 182 -9.64 13.42 -10.47
CA ASN A 182 -10.27 14.40 -11.36
C ASN A 182 -9.86 14.19 -12.82
N THR A 183 -8.58 13.89 -13.09
CA THR A 183 -8.11 13.52 -14.43
C THR A 183 -8.83 12.27 -14.93
N GLY A 184 -8.85 11.20 -14.13
CA GLY A 184 -9.54 9.96 -14.47
C GLY A 184 -11.04 10.16 -14.72
N MET A 185 -11.68 11.06 -13.99
CA MET A 185 -13.10 11.41 -14.23
C MET A 185 -13.29 12.02 -15.61
N GLN A 186 -12.43 12.95 -16.04
CA GLN A 186 -12.49 13.53 -17.37
C GLN A 186 -12.23 12.48 -18.47
N GLU A 187 -11.29 11.57 -18.26
CA GLU A 187 -11.00 10.48 -19.20
C GLU A 187 -12.18 9.51 -19.33
N VAL A 188 -12.83 9.15 -18.21
CA VAL A 188 -14.01 8.28 -18.21
C VAL A 188 -15.19 8.95 -18.92
N ILE A 189 -15.42 10.25 -18.69
CA ILE A 189 -16.47 10.99 -19.40
C ILE A 189 -16.19 10.98 -20.92
N LEU A 190 -14.98 11.31 -21.33
CA LEU A 190 -14.59 11.31 -22.74
C LEU A 190 -14.75 9.92 -23.38
N SER A 191 -14.30 8.88 -22.72
CA SER A 191 -14.41 7.50 -23.20
C SER A 191 -15.88 7.06 -23.30
N THR A 192 -16.72 7.49 -22.35
CA THR A 192 -18.17 7.23 -22.37
C THR A 192 -18.83 7.95 -23.55
N ASP A 193 -18.48 9.20 -23.80
CA ASP A 193 -18.98 9.97 -24.96
C ASP A 193 -18.60 9.30 -26.27
N GLN A 194 -17.34 8.89 -26.41
CA GLN A 194 -16.86 8.18 -27.60
C GLN A 194 -17.57 6.85 -27.82
N ALA A 195 -17.76 6.05 -26.75
CA ALA A 195 -18.47 4.78 -26.84
C ALA A 195 -19.96 4.98 -27.17
N TYR A 196 -20.61 6.01 -26.59
CA TYR A 196 -21.99 6.36 -26.88
C TYR A 196 -22.19 6.68 -28.38
N TRP A 197 -21.40 7.59 -28.92
CA TRP A 197 -21.48 7.98 -30.31
C TRP A 197 -21.05 6.87 -31.28
N GLN A 198 -20.16 5.98 -30.83
CA GLN A 198 -19.80 4.79 -31.61
C GLN A 198 -20.98 3.83 -31.75
N VAL A 199 -21.76 3.60 -30.67
CA VAL A 199 -22.98 2.78 -30.72
C VAL A 199 -23.99 3.42 -31.65
N VAL A 200 -24.26 4.73 -31.52
CA VAL A 200 -25.19 5.47 -32.42
C VAL A 200 -24.75 5.35 -33.88
N SER A 201 -23.47 5.57 -34.18
CA SER A 201 -22.93 5.46 -35.55
C SER A 201 -23.09 4.05 -36.13
N LEU A 202 -22.81 3.01 -35.32
CA LEU A 202 -22.96 1.62 -35.76
C LEU A 202 -24.41 1.21 -35.95
N ALA A 203 -25.33 1.74 -35.12
CA ALA A 203 -26.78 1.51 -35.30
C ALA A 203 -27.28 2.09 -36.65
N HIS A 204 -26.86 3.31 -36.99
CA HIS A 204 -27.17 3.92 -38.31
C HIS A 204 -26.53 3.16 -39.46
N LYS A 205 -25.25 2.71 -39.31
CA LYS A 205 -24.59 1.90 -40.35
C LYS A 205 -25.30 0.57 -40.55
N LYS A 206 -25.84 -0.06 -39.49
CA LYS A 206 -26.63 -1.29 -39.59
C LYS A 206 -27.90 -1.06 -40.38
N LYS A 207 -28.69 0.01 -40.07
CA LYS A 207 -29.90 0.40 -40.81
C LYS A 207 -29.60 0.60 -42.31
N LEU A 208 -28.46 1.24 -42.63
CA LEU A 208 -28.00 1.46 -44.01
C LEU A 208 -27.64 0.13 -44.70
N ALA A 209 -26.90 -0.76 -44.01
CA ALA A 209 -26.51 -2.06 -44.54
C ALA A 209 -27.71 -2.97 -44.80
N GLU A 210 -28.71 -2.94 -43.91
CA GLU A 210 -29.99 -3.66 -44.09
C GLU A 210 -30.74 -3.16 -45.32
N GLY A 211 -30.83 -1.82 -45.51
CA GLY A 211 -31.42 -1.22 -46.67
C GLY A 211 -30.71 -1.57 -47.98
N TYR A 212 -29.37 -1.56 -47.95
CA TYR A 212 -28.55 -1.93 -49.08
C TYR A 212 -28.69 -3.41 -49.45
N LEU A 213 -28.67 -4.31 -48.50
CA LEU A 213 -28.91 -5.73 -48.73
C LEU A 213 -30.29 -5.98 -49.34
N LYS A 214 -31.36 -5.34 -48.82
CA LYS A 214 -32.71 -5.45 -49.34
C LYS A 214 -32.77 -4.96 -50.81
N LEU A 215 -32.06 -3.89 -51.18
CA LEU A 215 -31.97 -3.41 -52.54
C LEU A 215 -31.32 -4.44 -53.45
N LEU A 216 -30.18 -5.03 -53.04
CA LEU A 216 -29.46 -6.06 -53.80
C LEU A 216 -30.27 -7.34 -53.97
N GLN A 217 -30.98 -7.78 -52.94
CA GLN A 217 -31.87 -8.97 -53.00
C GLN A 217 -33.04 -8.75 -54.00
N LYS A 218 -33.56 -7.51 -54.06
CA LYS A 218 -34.59 -7.14 -55.07
C LYS A 218 -33.96 -7.18 -56.47
N LEU A 219 -32.79 -6.61 -56.65
CA LEU A 219 -32.07 -6.61 -57.91
C LEU A 219 -31.75 -8.05 -58.42
N ASP A 220 -31.32 -8.94 -57.49
CA ASP A 220 -31.06 -10.38 -57.81
C ASP A 220 -32.33 -11.05 -58.37
N SER A 221 -33.48 -10.85 -57.67
CA SER A 221 -34.77 -11.36 -58.13
C SER A 221 -35.20 -10.82 -59.46
N ASP A 222 -34.95 -9.52 -59.73
CA ASP A 222 -35.34 -8.88 -61.02
C ASP A 222 -34.42 -9.37 -62.16
N VAL A 223 -33.12 -9.57 -61.92
CA VAL A 223 -32.20 -10.13 -62.92
C VAL A 223 -32.47 -11.62 -63.18
N ASP A 224 -32.85 -12.42 -62.17
CA ASP A 224 -33.24 -13.81 -62.38
C ASP A 224 -34.46 -13.87 -63.35
N LYS A 225 -35.43 -12.95 -63.28
CA LYS A 225 -36.55 -12.82 -64.25
C LYS A 225 -36.08 -12.43 -65.64
N MET A 226 -35.11 -11.48 -65.72
CA MET A 226 -34.55 -11.04 -66.99
C MET A 226 -33.74 -12.18 -67.69
N ILE A 227 -33.12 -13.05 -66.92
CA ILE A 227 -32.47 -14.25 -67.46
C ILE A 227 -33.47 -15.26 -68.01
N ALA A 228 -34.60 -15.46 -67.30
CA ALA A 228 -35.70 -16.32 -67.76
C ALA A 228 -36.30 -15.85 -69.07
N GLU A 229 -36.39 -14.54 -69.28
CA GLU A 229 -36.89 -13.95 -70.53
C GLU A 229 -35.81 -13.77 -71.61
N GLY A 230 -34.54 -14.18 -71.33
CA GLY A 230 -33.45 -14.13 -72.28
C GLY A 230 -32.82 -12.74 -72.48
N VAL A 231 -33.11 -11.76 -71.64
CA VAL A 231 -32.65 -10.37 -71.70
C VAL A 231 -31.33 -10.15 -70.96
N ALA A 232 -30.97 -11.03 -69.99
CA ALA A 232 -29.73 -10.97 -69.24
C ALA A 232 -28.96 -12.32 -69.28
N THR A 233 -27.67 -12.32 -69.01
CA THR A 233 -26.83 -13.51 -69.04
C THR A 233 -26.73 -14.16 -67.64
N LYS A 234 -26.38 -15.48 -67.57
CA LYS A 234 -26.07 -16.18 -66.33
C LYS A 234 -24.89 -15.53 -65.58
N ALA A 235 -23.95 -14.93 -66.31
CA ALA A 235 -22.80 -14.21 -65.73
C ALA A 235 -23.25 -12.98 -64.95
N ASP A 236 -24.26 -12.23 -65.46
CA ASP A 236 -24.81 -11.07 -64.76
C ASP A 236 -25.49 -11.49 -63.46
N GLY A 237 -26.27 -12.57 -63.47
CA GLY A 237 -26.88 -13.10 -62.25
C GLY A 237 -25.85 -13.57 -61.19
N LEU A 238 -24.78 -14.24 -61.62
CA LEU A 238 -23.71 -14.62 -60.70
C LEU A 238 -22.99 -13.42 -60.10
N SER A 239 -22.76 -12.36 -60.91
CA SER A 239 -22.16 -11.13 -60.41
C SER A 239 -22.98 -10.43 -59.29
N ILE A 240 -24.31 -10.44 -59.43
CA ILE A 240 -25.22 -9.88 -58.43
C ILE A 240 -25.23 -10.77 -57.14
N LYS A 241 -25.26 -12.10 -57.29
CA LYS A 241 -25.19 -12.99 -56.14
C LYS A 241 -23.91 -12.83 -55.32
N VAL A 242 -22.78 -12.54 -55.97
CA VAL A 242 -21.53 -12.14 -55.26
C VAL A 242 -21.74 -10.86 -54.45
N LYS A 243 -22.43 -9.86 -55.04
CA LYS A 243 -22.72 -8.59 -54.34
C LYS A 243 -23.69 -8.78 -53.16
N VAL A 244 -24.68 -9.65 -53.27
CA VAL A 244 -25.57 -10.01 -52.17
C VAL A 244 -24.76 -10.61 -51.01
N ASN A 245 -23.89 -11.59 -51.30
CA ASN A 245 -23.04 -12.19 -50.29
C ASN A 245 -22.08 -11.21 -49.61
N GLU A 246 -21.49 -10.26 -50.38
CA GLU A 246 -20.66 -9.17 -49.83
C GLU A 246 -21.47 -8.28 -48.88
N ALA A 247 -22.74 -7.97 -49.22
CA ALA A 247 -23.62 -7.16 -48.38
C ALA A 247 -24.03 -7.92 -47.11
N GLU A 248 -24.33 -9.22 -47.19
CA GLU A 248 -24.63 -10.06 -46.01
C GLU A 248 -23.44 -10.15 -45.05
N MET A 249 -22.23 -10.35 -45.57
CA MET A 249 -21.00 -10.33 -44.76
C MET A 249 -20.80 -8.96 -44.08
N THR A 250 -21.11 -7.87 -44.79
CA THR A 250 -20.98 -6.50 -44.27
C THR A 250 -22.00 -6.26 -43.15
N LEU A 251 -23.25 -6.68 -43.35
CA LEU A 251 -24.30 -6.60 -42.33
C LEU A 251 -23.93 -7.39 -41.06
N THR A 252 -23.40 -8.59 -41.23
CA THR A 252 -22.93 -9.42 -40.10
C THR A 252 -21.83 -8.69 -39.33
N LYS A 253 -20.79 -8.18 -40.01
CA LYS A 253 -19.69 -7.43 -39.38
C LYS A 253 -20.19 -6.20 -38.60
N VAL A 254 -21.13 -5.45 -39.17
CA VAL A 254 -21.69 -4.24 -38.49
C VAL A 254 -22.56 -4.66 -37.30
N THR A 255 -23.29 -5.76 -37.39
CA THR A 255 -24.13 -6.27 -36.29
C THR A 255 -23.28 -6.72 -35.12
N ASP A 256 -22.22 -7.48 -35.38
CA ASP A 256 -21.27 -7.93 -34.36
C ASP A 256 -20.53 -6.72 -33.74
N GLY A 257 -20.09 -5.77 -34.56
CA GLY A 257 -19.48 -4.53 -34.11
C GLY A 257 -20.39 -3.69 -33.20
N LEU A 258 -21.70 -3.60 -33.53
CA LEU A 258 -22.70 -2.92 -32.70
C LEU A 258 -22.88 -3.63 -31.35
N SER A 259 -22.93 -4.97 -31.34
CA SER A 259 -23.02 -5.75 -30.12
C SER A 259 -21.80 -5.48 -29.21
N LEU A 260 -20.59 -5.52 -29.77
CA LEU A 260 -19.36 -5.26 -29.03
C LEU A 260 -19.32 -3.81 -28.49
N ALA A 261 -19.71 -2.83 -29.29
CA ALA A 261 -19.76 -1.43 -28.85
C ALA A 261 -20.76 -1.21 -27.69
N ARG A 262 -21.93 -1.89 -27.71
CA ARG A 262 -22.87 -1.86 -26.59
C ARG A 262 -22.28 -2.49 -25.33
N MET A 263 -21.57 -3.61 -25.44
CA MET A 263 -20.87 -4.24 -24.31
C MET A 263 -19.82 -3.30 -23.72
N LEU A 264 -19.05 -2.60 -24.56
CA LEU A 264 -18.06 -1.61 -24.10
C LEU A 264 -18.73 -0.44 -23.36
N LEU A 265 -19.85 0.08 -23.88
CA LEU A 265 -20.63 1.13 -23.21
C LEU A 265 -21.17 0.64 -21.85
N CYS A 266 -21.70 -0.58 -21.77
CA CYS A 266 -22.15 -1.18 -20.53
C CYS A 266 -21.00 -1.28 -19.52
N GLN A 267 -19.80 -1.70 -19.95
CA GLN A 267 -18.62 -1.77 -19.09
C GLN A 267 -18.24 -0.39 -18.54
N LEU A 268 -18.23 0.65 -19.38
CA LEU A 268 -17.89 2.01 -18.95
C LEU A 268 -18.94 2.56 -17.98
N CYS A 269 -20.23 2.29 -18.21
CA CYS A 269 -21.32 2.68 -17.33
C CYS A 269 -21.43 1.81 -16.05
N GLY A 270 -20.60 0.76 -15.90
CA GLY A 270 -20.65 -0.17 -14.78
C GLY A 270 -21.90 -1.04 -14.76
N LEU A 271 -22.53 -1.26 -15.91
CA LEU A 271 -23.67 -2.16 -16.10
C LEU A 271 -23.18 -3.58 -16.42
N ASP A 272 -24.08 -4.55 -16.30
CA ASP A 272 -23.80 -5.91 -16.78
C ASP A 272 -23.62 -5.90 -18.30
N LEU A 273 -22.62 -6.65 -18.82
CA LEU A 273 -22.29 -6.69 -20.24
C LEU A 273 -23.43 -7.26 -21.11
N SER A 274 -24.30 -8.05 -20.52
CA SER A 274 -25.47 -8.64 -21.17
C SER A 274 -26.70 -7.72 -21.16
N THR A 275 -26.63 -6.57 -20.52
CA THR A 275 -27.77 -5.64 -20.42
C THR A 275 -28.13 -5.11 -21.80
N PRO A 276 -29.35 -5.33 -22.28
CA PRO A 276 -29.78 -4.74 -23.55
C PRO A 276 -29.96 -3.21 -23.37
N VAL A 277 -29.07 -2.43 -23.97
CA VAL A 277 -29.09 -0.96 -23.90
C VAL A 277 -29.60 -0.41 -25.21
N MET A 278 -30.56 0.50 -25.16
CA MET A 278 -31.01 1.35 -26.28
C MET A 278 -30.67 2.81 -25.97
N LEU A 279 -30.17 3.54 -26.97
CA LEU A 279 -29.82 4.93 -26.79
C LEU A 279 -30.85 5.85 -27.44
N THR A 280 -31.07 7.02 -26.83
CA THR A 280 -32.08 8.00 -27.33
C THR A 280 -31.75 8.51 -28.74
N ASP A 281 -30.47 8.56 -29.09
CA ASP A 281 -30.02 9.12 -30.36
C ASP A 281 -29.90 8.09 -31.49
N GLU A 282 -30.10 6.77 -31.21
CA GLU A 282 -30.11 5.72 -32.25
C GLU A 282 -31.27 5.88 -33.25
N GLN A 283 -32.34 6.58 -32.86
CA GLN A 283 -33.56 6.75 -33.66
C GLN A 283 -33.66 8.13 -34.31
N LYS A 284 -32.77 9.09 -33.94
CA LYS A 284 -32.77 10.43 -34.50
C LYS A 284 -32.16 10.44 -35.91
N GLU A 285 -32.89 10.97 -36.89
CA GLU A 285 -32.42 11.06 -38.29
C GLU A 285 -31.52 12.26 -38.50
N ASP A 286 -31.72 13.36 -37.81
CA ASP A 286 -30.92 14.59 -37.89
C ASP A 286 -30.07 14.78 -36.61
N LEU A 287 -28.79 14.48 -36.71
CA LEU A 287 -27.79 14.80 -35.70
C LEU A 287 -27.06 16.07 -36.13
N ALA A 288 -27.53 17.23 -35.66
CA ALA A 288 -26.85 18.50 -35.94
C ALA A 288 -25.48 18.53 -35.20
N PRO A 289 -24.36 18.80 -35.90
CA PRO A 289 -23.06 18.98 -35.25
C PRO A 289 -23.11 20.23 -34.36
N THR A 290 -22.79 20.06 -33.10
CA THR A 290 -22.61 21.19 -32.17
C THR A 290 -21.24 21.84 -32.52
N THR A 291 -21.25 23.02 -33.11
CA THR A 291 -20.03 23.80 -33.31
C THR A 291 -19.59 24.35 -31.97
N PRO A 292 -18.34 24.08 -31.53
CA PRO A 292 -17.83 24.68 -30.31
C PRO A 292 -17.72 26.21 -30.50
N GLU A 293 -18.18 26.97 -29.49
CA GLU A 293 -17.94 28.41 -29.44
C GLU A 293 -16.42 28.66 -29.34
N ASN A 294 -15.87 29.27 -30.37
CA ASN A 294 -14.48 29.73 -30.40
C ASN A 294 -14.32 31.02 -29.59
N GLY A 295 -14.30 30.90 -28.26
CA GLY A 295 -13.87 31.98 -27.37
C GLY A 295 -12.34 32.08 -27.33
N ALA A 296 -11.80 33.28 -27.10
CA ALA A 296 -10.37 33.46 -26.83
C ALA A 296 -9.99 32.68 -25.55
N ILE A 297 -9.07 31.72 -25.69
CA ILE A 297 -8.65 30.86 -24.61
C ILE A 297 -7.53 31.55 -23.82
N ASP A 298 -7.77 31.90 -22.57
CA ASP A 298 -6.70 32.33 -21.65
C ASP A 298 -5.90 31.12 -21.16
N ILE A 299 -4.67 31.01 -21.66
CA ILE A 299 -3.77 29.91 -21.36
C ILE A 299 -3.45 29.79 -19.85
N ASN A 300 -3.43 30.95 -19.13
CA ASN A 300 -3.18 30.94 -17.69
C ASN A 300 -4.35 30.28 -16.91
N ASN A 301 -5.57 30.55 -17.35
CA ASN A 301 -6.75 29.90 -16.81
C ASN A 301 -6.77 28.40 -17.10
N VAL A 302 -6.31 27.98 -18.29
CA VAL A 302 -6.15 26.56 -18.64
C VAL A 302 -5.17 25.88 -17.69
N TYR A 303 -4.00 26.48 -17.43
CA TYR A 303 -3.03 25.91 -16.46
C TYR A 303 -3.60 25.80 -15.05
N ALA A 304 -4.39 26.76 -14.60
CA ALA A 304 -4.98 26.76 -13.27
C ALA A 304 -6.09 25.73 -13.09
N THR A 305 -6.85 25.44 -14.14
CA THR A 305 -8.02 24.55 -14.09
C THR A 305 -7.71 23.10 -14.41
N ARG A 306 -6.61 22.81 -15.11
CA ARG A 306 -6.25 21.44 -15.50
C ARG A 306 -5.69 20.61 -14.33
N PRO A 307 -6.33 19.49 -13.98
CA PRO A 307 -5.88 18.66 -12.86
C PRO A 307 -4.53 17.97 -13.13
N GLU A 308 -4.16 17.71 -14.42
CA GLU A 308 -2.87 17.15 -14.79
C GLU A 308 -1.71 18.11 -14.45
N VAL A 309 -1.88 19.40 -14.74
CA VAL A 309 -0.89 20.42 -14.39
C VAL A 309 -0.75 20.51 -12.88
N ARG A 310 -1.86 20.52 -12.16
CA ARG A 310 -1.87 20.54 -10.70
C ARG A 310 -1.22 19.31 -10.10
N SER A 311 -1.40 18.13 -10.71
CA SER A 311 -0.74 16.89 -10.32
C SER A 311 0.79 17.00 -10.42
N LEU A 312 1.31 17.58 -11.51
CA LEU A 312 2.75 17.77 -11.69
C LEU A 312 3.31 18.84 -10.74
N GLU A 313 2.57 19.90 -10.45
CA GLU A 313 2.96 20.87 -9.42
C GLU A 313 3.10 20.24 -8.04
N LEU A 314 2.13 19.39 -7.64
CA LEU A 314 2.17 18.67 -6.39
C LEU A 314 3.32 17.65 -6.36
N ALA A 315 3.58 16.96 -7.46
CA ALA A 315 4.73 16.07 -7.59
C ALA A 315 6.05 16.84 -7.39
N THR A 316 6.19 18.03 -7.97
CA THR A 316 7.35 18.90 -7.76
C THR A 316 7.52 19.27 -6.27
N GLN A 317 6.42 19.57 -5.57
CA GLN A 317 6.47 19.85 -4.13
C GLN A 317 6.87 18.62 -3.32
N ILE A 318 6.41 17.43 -3.69
CA ILE A 318 6.81 16.15 -3.06
C ILE A 318 8.31 15.95 -3.20
N TYR A 319 8.87 16.11 -4.40
CA TYR A 319 10.31 15.96 -4.63
C TYR A 319 11.14 17.02 -3.89
N LYS A 320 10.68 18.25 -3.79
CA LYS A 320 11.30 19.29 -2.94
C LYS A 320 11.34 18.88 -1.45
N GLN A 321 10.27 18.25 -0.95
CA GLN A 321 10.27 17.73 0.43
C GLN A 321 11.11 16.46 0.60
N LYS A 322 11.23 15.60 -0.42
CA LYS A 322 12.16 14.46 -0.41
C LYS A 322 13.61 14.91 -0.21
N VAL A 323 14.02 16.03 -0.83
CA VAL A 323 15.35 16.64 -0.56
C VAL A 323 15.53 16.95 0.93
N ASN A 324 14.49 17.49 1.59
CA ASN A 324 14.52 17.77 3.02
C ASN A 324 14.60 16.50 3.88
N VAL A 325 13.90 15.43 3.48
CA VAL A 325 14.00 14.11 4.15
C VAL A 325 15.42 13.56 4.03
N THR A 326 16.00 13.53 2.83
CA THR A 326 17.37 13.06 2.62
C THR A 326 18.39 13.90 3.42
N ARG A 327 18.21 15.22 3.43
CA ARG A 327 19.08 16.11 4.22
C ARG A 327 18.97 15.84 5.72
N SER A 328 17.80 15.50 6.22
CA SER A 328 17.55 15.26 7.65
C SER A 328 18.28 14.03 8.20
N GLU A 329 18.67 13.08 7.34
CA GLU A 329 19.43 11.88 7.72
C GLU A 329 20.86 12.19 8.17
N TYR A 330 21.35 13.36 7.79
CA TYR A 330 22.70 13.86 8.12
C TYR A 330 22.67 15.00 9.14
N LEU A 331 21.50 15.24 9.76
CA LEU A 331 21.33 16.22 10.84
C LEU A 331 21.19 15.52 12.19
N PRO A 332 21.51 16.18 13.30
CA PRO A 332 21.30 15.60 14.62
C PRO A 332 19.86 15.14 14.83
N SER A 333 19.70 14.05 15.58
CA SER A 333 18.41 13.59 16.05
C SER A 333 18.38 13.48 17.57
N ILE A 334 17.24 13.80 18.17
CA ILE A 334 17.02 13.80 19.63
C ILE A 334 15.72 13.04 19.88
N ALA A 335 15.79 12.03 20.74
CA ALA A 335 14.62 11.27 21.18
C ALA A 335 14.65 11.09 22.70
N LEU A 336 13.48 11.19 23.32
CA LEU A 336 13.24 10.77 24.69
C LEU A 336 12.97 9.26 24.65
N MET A 337 13.67 8.51 25.48
CA MET A 337 13.50 7.07 25.63
C MET A 337 13.12 6.72 27.06
N GLY A 338 12.16 5.84 27.23
CA GLY A 338 11.81 5.24 28.51
C GLY A 338 11.75 3.72 28.32
N SER A 339 12.23 2.96 29.31
CA SER A 339 11.98 1.53 29.30
C SER A 339 11.69 1.01 30.71
N TYR A 340 10.88 -0.03 30.78
CA TYR A 340 10.69 -0.88 31.93
C TYR A 340 11.01 -2.30 31.50
N MET A 341 12.00 -2.91 32.14
CA MET A 341 12.39 -4.29 31.86
C MET A 341 12.24 -5.14 33.11
N ALA A 342 11.60 -6.27 33.00
CA ALA A 342 11.46 -7.27 34.07
C ALA A 342 12.02 -8.63 33.63
N THR A 343 12.80 -9.26 34.47
CA THR A 343 13.42 -10.57 34.20
C THR A 343 13.23 -11.54 35.33
N ASN A 344 13.18 -12.82 35.03
CA ASN A 344 13.25 -13.93 35.96
C ASN A 344 14.22 -15.00 35.42
N PRO A 345 15.34 -15.34 36.11
CA PRO A 345 15.86 -14.67 37.30
C PRO A 345 16.17 -13.18 37.09
N SER A 346 16.09 -12.40 38.17
CA SER A 346 16.29 -10.97 38.11
C SER A 346 17.77 -10.64 37.93
N VAL A 347 18.13 -10.14 36.73
CA VAL A 347 19.51 -9.67 36.44
C VAL A 347 19.89 -8.42 37.26
N PHE A 348 18.92 -7.72 37.82
CA PHE A 348 19.12 -6.48 38.59
C PHE A 348 19.34 -6.73 40.10
N ASN A 349 19.16 -7.97 40.57
CA ASN A 349 19.29 -8.32 41.98
C ASN A 349 19.88 -9.73 42.12
N SER A 350 21.16 -9.87 41.87
CA SER A 350 21.95 -11.10 42.08
C SER A 350 21.32 -12.37 41.51
N PHE A 351 20.62 -12.28 40.40
CA PHE A 351 19.91 -13.38 39.72
C PHE A 351 18.86 -14.09 40.61
N GLU A 352 18.22 -13.38 41.55
CA GLU A 352 17.15 -13.96 42.38
C GLU A 352 16.03 -14.51 41.50
N LYS A 353 15.52 -15.74 41.81
CA LYS A 353 14.42 -16.39 41.08
C LYS A 353 13.06 -15.75 41.35
N LYS A 354 12.95 -14.45 41.06
CA LYS A 354 11.70 -13.68 41.12
C LYS A 354 11.69 -12.68 39.98
N PHE A 355 10.49 -12.36 39.54
CA PHE A 355 10.34 -11.25 38.61
C PHE A 355 10.65 -9.93 39.33
N LYS A 356 11.69 -9.26 38.95
CA LYS A 356 11.98 -7.89 39.37
C LYS A 356 12.20 -7.02 38.10
N GLY A 357 11.67 -5.84 38.15
CA GLY A 357 11.76 -4.87 37.06
C GLY A 357 12.57 -3.64 37.45
N MET A 358 13.16 -3.05 36.44
CA MET A 358 13.84 -1.77 36.54
C MET A 358 13.30 -0.86 35.42
N TRP A 359 13.04 0.39 35.73
CA TRP A 359 12.73 1.42 34.76
C TRP A 359 13.92 2.32 34.54
N ASN A 360 14.02 2.86 33.31
CA ASN A 360 14.95 3.92 32.98
C ASN A 360 14.28 4.91 32.06
N VAL A 361 14.70 6.18 32.17
CA VAL A 361 14.31 7.28 31.27
C VAL A 361 15.56 8.05 30.93
N GLY A 362 15.71 8.37 29.65
CA GLY A 362 16.89 9.09 29.16
C GLY A 362 16.60 9.82 27.87
N VAL A 363 17.51 10.68 27.48
CA VAL A 363 17.50 11.36 26.19
C VAL A 363 18.63 10.79 25.33
N MET A 364 18.26 10.31 24.15
CA MET A 364 19.23 9.86 23.16
C MET A 364 19.47 10.99 22.16
N VAL A 365 20.73 11.34 21.98
CA VAL A 365 21.18 12.29 20.95
C VAL A 365 22.11 11.54 20.00
N SER A 366 21.74 11.53 18.72
CA SER A 366 22.55 10.92 17.66
C SER A 366 22.98 12.00 16.68
N VAL A 367 24.28 12.14 16.49
CA VAL A 367 24.88 13.13 15.58
C VAL A 367 25.77 12.39 14.59
N PRO A 368 25.37 12.27 13.33
CA PRO A 368 26.26 11.71 12.30
C PRO A 368 27.42 12.68 12.04
N ILE A 369 28.66 12.21 12.31
CA ILE A 369 29.86 13.06 12.21
C ILE A 369 30.52 12.95 10.84
N TRP A 370 30.76 11.72 10.37
CA TRP A 370 31.52 11.51 9.15
C TRP A 370 31.02 10.32 8.33
N HIS A 371 30.76 10.56 7.05
CA HIS A 371 30.24 9.55 6.10
C HIS A 371 30.87 9.70 4.71
N TRP A 372 32.16 10.10 4.64
CA TRP A 372 32.91 10.17 3.39
C TRP A 372 32.24 10.93 2.25
N GLY A 373 31.43 11.96 2.56
CA GLY A 373 30.69 12.76 1.59
C GLY A 373 29.39 12.15 1.07
N GLU A 374 28.96 11.00 1.57
CA GLU A 374 27.73 10.32 1.16
C GLU A 374 26.52 11.25 1.21
N GLY A 375 26.33 11.99 2.30
CA GLY A 375 25.25 12.93 2.48
C GLY A 375 25.19 14.04 1.41
N PHE A 376 26.37 14.54 1.05
CA PHE A 376 26.49 15.56 0.01
C PHE A 376 26.02 15.02 -1.36
N TYR A 377 26.45 13.82 -1.73
CA TYR A 377 26.07 13.21 -3.00
C TYR A 377 24.59 12.80 -3.02
N LYS A 378 24.05 12.22 -1.94
CA LYS A 378 22.63 11.87 -1.85
C LYS A 378 21.73 13.10 -1.92
N VAL A 379 22.09 14.20 -1.25
CA VAL A 379 21.33 15.46 -1.36
C VAL A 379 21.42 16.04 -2.77
N LYS A 380 22.60 15.95 -3.43
CA LYS A 380 22.71 16.36 -4.85
C LYS A 380 21.83 15.51 -5.77
N ALA A 381 21.82 14.20 -5.58
CA ALA A 381 20.95 13.30 -6.33
C ALA A 381 19.45 13.66 -6.14
N ALA A 382 19.00 13.81 -4.90
CA ALA A 382 17.64 14.22 -4.59
C ALA A 382 17.26 15.60 -5.19
N LYS A 383 18.20 16.56 -5.22
CA LYS A 383 18.01 17.85 -5.90
C LYS A 383 17.89 17.69 -7.42
N SER A 384 18.60 16.74 -8.02
CA SER A 384 18.47 16.43 -9.44
C SER A 384 17.11 15.82 -9.76
N GLU A 385 16.61 14.92 -8.91
CA GLU A 385 15.24 14.39 -9.02
C GLU A 385 14.18 15.50 -8.93
N ALA A 386 14.35 16.45 -8.01
CA ALA A 386 13.45 17.60 -7.90
C ALA A 386 13.50 18.50 -9.15
N ARG A 387 14.65 18.64 -9.81
CA ARG A 387 14.77 19.35 -11.10
C ARG A 387 14.12 18.58 -12.24
N ILE A 388 14.26 17.25 -12.28
CA ILE A 388 13.57 16.42 -13.27
C ILE A 388 12.05 16.62 -13.16
N ALA A 389 11.49 16.60 -11.95
CA ALA A 389 10.06 16.86 -11.74
C ALA A 389 9.64 18.27 -12.18
N GLN A 390 10.52 19.27 -12.01
CA GLN A 390 10.27 20.62 -12.50
C GLN A 390 10.25 20.68 -14.04
N TYR A 391 11.22 20.05 -14.70
CA TYR A 391 11.25 19.99 -16.16
C TYR A 391 10.06 19.25 -16.76
N GLN A 392 9.57 18.20 -16.08
CA GLN A 392 8.34 17.50 -16.49
C GLN A 392 7.11 18.41 -16.43
N LEU A 393 7.02 19.27 -15.42
CA LEU A 393 5.97 20.28 -15.31
C LEU A 393 6.08 21.33 -16.43
N ASP A 394 7.29 21.82 -16.72
CA ASP A 394 7.54 22.83 -17.73
C ASP A 394 7.24 22.27 -19.15
N ASP A 395 7.69 21.06 -19.46
CA ASP A 395 7.38 20.33 -20.70
C ASP A 395 5.88 20.12 -20.88
N ALA A 396 5.17 19.75 -19.81
CA ALA A 396 3.71 19.59 -19.87
C ALA A 396 3.00 20.93 -20.17
N LYS A 397 3.45 22.03 -19.57
CA LYS A 397 2.92 23.38 -19.86
C LYS A 397 3.18 23.79 -21.30
N GLU A 398 4.37 23.51 -21.84
CA GLU A 398 4.71 23.77 -23.23
C GLU A 398 3.83 22.97 -24.21
N LYS A 399 3.62 21.68 -23.94
CA LYS A 399 2.74 20.82 -24.75
C LYS A 399 1.30 21.30 -24.73
N ILE A 400 0.79 21.74 -23.59
CA ILE A 400 -0.54 22.34 -23.47
C ILE A 400 -0.60 23.64 -24.28
N CYS A 401 0.41 24.50 -24.16
CA CYS A 401 0.48 25.72 -24.94
C CYS A 401 0.43 25.46 -26.47
N LEU A 402 1.22 24.48 -26.94
CA LEU A 402 1.21 24.07 -28.35
C LEU A 402 -0.16 23.56 -28.80
N LEU A 403 -0.85 22.78 -27.94
CA LEU A 403 -2.17 22.24 -28.27
C LEU A 403 -3.22 23.34 -28.44
N TYR A 404 -3.17 24.39 -27.64
CA TYR A 404 -4.14 25.49 -27.67
C TYR A 404 -3.78 26.63 -28.62
N THR A 405 -2.50 26.76 -29.00
CA THR A 405 -2.04 27.83 -29.93
C THR A 405 -1.83 27.33 -31.36
N SER A 406 -1.74 26.01 -31.56
CA SER A 406 -1.64 25.42 -32.89
C SER A 406 -2.96 25.61 -33.63
N PRO A 407 -2.95 26.19 -34.85
CA PRO A 407 -4.16 26.27 -35.67
C PRO A 407 -4.64 24.85 -35.97
N SER A 408 -5.92 24.56 -35.61
CA SER A 408 -6.55 23.29 -35.96
C SER A 408 -6.38 23.00 -37.44
N PRO A 409 -5.88 21.84 -37.87
CA PRO A 409 -5.87 21.48 -39.28
C PRO A 409 -7.31 21.51 -39.80
N ARG A 410 -7.59 22.36 -40.77
CA ARG A 410 -8.89 22.45 -41.44
C ARG A 410 -9.15 21.23 -42.31
#